data_fa8e259cb9b5731aa017adf44402638d
#
_entry.id   fa8e259cb9b5731aa017adf44402638d
#
_cell.length_a   1.000
_cell.length_b   1.000
_cell.length_c   1.000
_cell.angle_alpha   90.00
_cell.angle_beta   90.00
_cell.angle_gamma   90.00
#
_symmetry.space_group_name_H-M   'P 1'
#
loop_
_entity.id
_entity.type
_entity.pdbx_description
1 polymer ?
#
loop_
_entity_poly.entity_id
_entity_poly.type
_entity_poly.pdbx_seq_one_letter_code
_entity_poly.pdbx_strand_id
1 'polypeptide(L)'
;MHIIFYPQQDSSPELREQILALEDRAWPSLRGAPWPQREHRVSLCGKENGLLIAHAAVAAAALSYKGQSYRAFGLCEVVVAPEYRGRGLALALIAAARETMQREGADLCVLTCEPELCGLYTRAGWRQMDRLSVCGGTAPGALHSDSLGLCTLLSLFSPKAVSHQSDFACGELVLPLEEGELW
;
A
#
# COMPACT_ATOMS: atom_id res chain seq x y z
N MET A 1 18.38 6.84 8.68
CA MET A 1 17.83 6.03 7.57
C MET A 1 17.79 6.88 6.31
N HIS A 2 18.23 6.33 5.19
CA HIS A 2 18.02 6.90 3.87
C HIS A 2 16.96 6.07 3.15
N ILE A 3 15.98 6.72 2.51
CA ILE A 3 14.98 6.04 1.68
C ILE A 3 15.49 6.07 0.25
N ILE A 4 15.63 4.89 -0.37
CA ILE A 4 16.02 4.71 -1.76
C ILE A 4 14.83 4.16 -2.51
N PHE A 5 14.55 4.71 -3.68
CA PHE A 5 13.42 4.31 -4.52
C PHE A 5 13.94 3.41 -5.63
N TYR A 6 13.36 2.24 -5.73
CA TYR A 6 13.66 1.27 -6.79
C TYR A 6 12.41 1.06 -7.65
N PRO A 7 12.36 1.63 -8.86
CA PRO A 7 11.38 1.22 -9.86
C PRO A 7 11.45 -0.30 -10.07
N GLN A 8 10.34 -0.92 -10.41
CA GLN A 8 10.26 -2.38 -10.54
C GLN A 8 11.35 -2.97 -11.46
N GLN A 9 11.63 -2.30 -12.59
CA GLN A 9 12.62 -2.71 -13.54
C GLN A 9 14.06 -2.72 -12.98
N ASP A 10 14.31 -1.94 -11.92
CA ASP A 10 15.63 -1.80 -11.28
C ASP A 10 15.78 -2.71 -10.05
N SER A 11 14.77 -3.53 -9.78
CA SER A 11 14.75 -4.47 -8.66
C SER A 11 15.62 -5.69 -8.99
N SER A 12 16.85 -5.72 -8.49
CA SER A 12 17.74 -6.87 -8.65
C SER A 12 17.29 -8.08 -7.82
N PRO A 13 17.68 -9.32 -8.20
CA PRO A 13 17.41 -10.51 -7.40
C PRO A 13 17.89 -10.36 -5.94
N GLU A 14 19.06 -9.80 -5.73
CA GLU A 14 19.66 -9.59 -4.40
C GLU A 14 18.83 -8.61 -3.55
N LEU A 15 18.26 -7.56 -4.17
CA LEU A 15 17.38 -6.64 -3.47
C LEU A 15 16.08 -7.34 -3.08
N ARG A 16 15.50 -8.15 -3.95
CA ARG A 16 14.29 -8.93 -3.67
C ARG A 16 14.51 -9.91 -2.52
N GLU A 17 15.64 -10.61 -2.50
CA GLU A 17 16.01 -11.48 -1.38
C GLU A 17 16.14 -10.72 -0.06
N GLN A 18 16.73 -9.52 -0.06
CA GLN A 18 16.82 -8.67 1.12
C GLN A 18 15.44 -8.22 1.62
N ILE A 19 14.52 -7.87 0.71
CA ILE A 19 13.14 -7.49 1.06
C ILE A 19 12.42 -8.69 1.67
N LEU A 20 12.41 -9.85 1.02
CA LEU A 20 11.79 -11.07 1.53
C LEU A 20 12.34 -11.47 2.90
N ALA A 21 13.66 -11.39 3.10
CA ALA A 21 14.28 -11.68 4.39
C ALA A 21 13.85 -10.69 5.50
N LEU A 22 13.57 -9.43 5.14
CA LEU A 22 13.02 -8.44 6.06
C LEU A 22 11.56 -8.76 6.42
N GLU A 23 10.76 -9.12 5.44
CA GLU A 23 9.35 -9.50 5.59
C GLU A 23 9.20 -10.77 6.42
N ASP A 24 9.99 -11.81 6.16
CA ASP A 24 10.04 -13.05 6.94
C ASP A 24 10.30 -12.80 8.44
N ARG A 25 11.09 -11.79 8.75
CA ARG A 25 11.38 -11.39 10.15
C ARG A 25 10.24 -10.61 10.79
N ALA A 26 9.53 -9.83 9.99
CA ALA A 26 8.46 -8.97 10.47
C ALA A 26 7.12 -9.72 10.54
N TRP A 27 6.90 -10.65 9.63
CA TRP A 27 5.69 -11.47 9.48
C TRP A 27 6.04 -12.97 9.43
N PRO A 28 6.41 -13.59 10.54
CA PRO A 28 6.83 -14.99 10.57
C PRO A 28 5.80 -15.99 10.04
N SER A 29 4.51 -15.63 10.07
CA SER A 29 3.41 -16.42 9.50
C SER A 29 3.42 -16.51 7.97
N LEU A 30 4.07 -15.55 7.31
CA LEU A 30 4.21 -15.49 5.84
C LEU A 30 5.58 -15.96 5.38
N ARG A 31 6.40 -16.50 6.28
CA ARG A 31 7.78 -16.88 6.01
C ARG A 31 7.89 -17.85 4.84
N GLY A 32 8.79 -17.54 3.92
CA GLY A 32 9.02 -18.33 2.71
C GLY A 32 8.00 -18.07 1.61
N ALA A 33 7.18 -17.03 1.73
CA ALA A 33 6.33 -16.60 0.63
C ALA A 33 7.20 -16.21 -0.58
N PRO A 34 6.80 -16.56 -1.81
CA PRO A 34 7.52 -16.15 -3.00
C PRO A 34 7.44 -14.64 -3.21
N TRP A 35 8.37 -14.11 -3.98
CA TRP A 35 8.24 -12.72 -4.45
C TRP A 35 6.89 -12.54 -5.16
N PRO A 36 6.10 -11.49 -4.83
CA PRO A 36 4.79 -11.27 -5.44
C PRO A 36 4.87 -11.21 -6.96
N GLN A 37 3.96 -11.91 -7.63
CA GLN A 37 3.82 -11.84 -9.09
C GLN A 37 3.35 -10.46 -9.53
N ARG A 38 2.60 -9.77 -8.66
CA ARG A 38 2.15 -8.40 -8.88
C ARG A 38 3.34 -7.47 -9.03
N GLU A 39 3.34 -6.72 -10.10
CA GLU A 39 4.33 -5.69 -10.33
C GLU A 39 4.15 -4.53 -9.34
N HIS A 40 5.09 -4.40 -8.41
CA HIS A 40 5.25 -3.16 -7.68
C HIS A 40 5.75 -2.09 -8.64
N ARG A 41 5.11 -0.96 -8.65
CA ARG A 41 5.56 0.16 -9.45
C ARG A 41 6.87 0.73 -8.93
N VAL A 42 6.99 0.84 -7.61
CA VAL A 42 8.17 1.30 -6.89
C VAL A 42 8.28 0.59 -5.55
N SER A 43 9.48 0.14 -5.20
CA SER A 43 9.84 -0.26 -3.84
C SER A 43 10.57 0.89 -3.15
N LEU A 44 10.15 1.25 -1.95
CA LEU A 44 10.81 2.21 -1.07
C LEU A 44 11.63 1.45 -0.03
N CYS A 45 12.93 1.53 -0.13
CA CYS A 45 13.86 0.80 0.73
C CYS A 45 14.53 1.74 1.74
N GLY A 46 14.19 1.59 3.00
CA GLY A 46 14.84 2.30 4.10
C GLY A 46 16.14 1.61 4.49
N LYS A 47 17.29 2.27 4.26
CA LYS A 47 18.61 1.73 4.58
C LYS A 47 19.32 2.53 5.66
N GLU A 48 20.04 1.82 6.53
CA GLU A 48 20.92 2.39 7.55
C GLU A 48 22.22 1.57 7.62
N ASN A 49 23.38 2.24 7.46
CA ASN A 49 24.69 1.57 7.40
C ASN A 49 24.77 0.42 6.37
N GLY A 50 24.11 0.60 5.22
CA GLY A 50 24.05 -0.40 4.14
C GLY A 50 23.02 -1.53 4.36
N LEU A 51 22.44 -1.65 5.54
CA LEU A 51 21.43 -2.66 5.86
C LEU A 51 20.03 -2.18 5.47
N LEU A 52 19.24 -3.04 4.84
CA LEU A 52 17.81 -2.81 4.63
C LEU A 52 17.06 -3.05 5.94
N ILE A 53 16.44 -2.00 6.48
CA ILE A 53 15.76 -2.03 7.78
C ILE A 53 14.26 -1.71 7.69
N ALA A 54 13.82 -1.22 6.53
CA ALA A 54 12.41 -0.92 6.30
C ALA A 54 12.09 -0.98 4.80
N HIS A 55 10.87 -1.39 4.47
CA HIS A 55 10.37 -1.49 3.10
C HIS A 55 8.91 -1.03 3.03
N ALA A 56 8.51 -0.51 1.90
CA ALA A 56 7.13 -0.32 1.50
C ALA A 56 7.05 -0.43 -0.02
N ALA A 57 5.97 -0.99 -0.53
CA ALA A 57 5.73 -1.10 -1.96
C ALA A 57 4.56 -0.22 -2.41
N VAL A 58 4.68 0.29 -3.63
CA VAL A 58 3.63 1.03 -4.32
C VAL A 58 3.17 0.23 -5.52
N ALA A 59 1.90 -0.11 -5.57
CA ALA A 59 1.25 -0.73 -6.71
C ALA A 59 0.32 0.26 -7.41
N ALA A 60 -0.13 -0.05 -8.63
CA ALA A 60 -1.07 0.79 -9.37
C ALA A 60 -2.06 -0.06 -10.15
N ALA A 61 -3.30 0.41 -10.23
CA ALA A 61 -4.35 -0.23 -11.00
C ALA A 61 -5.30 0.82 -11.61
N ALA A 62 -6.01 0.43 -12.66
CA ALA A 62 -7.15 1.19 -13.15
C ALA A 62 -8.38 0.84 -12.31
N LEU A 63 -9.03 1.85 -11.75
CA LEU A 63 -10.25 1.72 -10.95
C LEU A 63 -11.41 2.38 -11.69
N SER A 64 -12.50 1.64 -11.89
CA SER A 64 -13.78 2.22 -12.31
C SER A 64 -14.72 2.27 -11.12
N TYR A 65 -15.19 3.48 -10.78
CA TYR A 65 -16.08 3.67 -9.63
C TYR A 65 -17.13 4.74 -9.92
N LYS A 66 -18.41 4.42 -9.71
CA LYS A 66 -19.56 5.31 -9.96
C LYS A 66 -19.50 6.06 -11.29
N GLY A 67 -19.16 5.33 -12.37
CA GLY A 67 -19.11 5.87 -13.73
C GLY A 67 -17.88 6.70 -14.06
N GLN A 68 -16.91 6.80 -13.14
CA GLN A 68 -15.63 7.47 -13.36
C GLN A 68 -14.49 6.46 -13.39
N SER A 69 -13.47 6.73 -14.21
CA SER A 69 -12.22 5.95 -14.23
C SER A 69 -11.13 6.72 -13.51
N TYR A 70 -10.41 6.03 -12.62
CA TYR A 70 -9.33 6.59 -11.81
C TYR A 70 -8.06 5.77 -11.98
N ARG A 71 -6.94 6.46 -11.93
CA ARG A 71 -5.63 5.85 -11.72
C ARG A 71 -5.44 5.68 -10.21
N ALA A 72 -5.74 4.48 -9.72
CA ALA A 72 -5.62 4.14 -8.30
C ALA A 72 -4.21 3.61 -8.00
N PHE A 73 -3.67 4.02 -6.86
CA PHE A 73 -2.43 3.50 -6.32
C PHE A 73 -2.70 2.84 -4.97
N GLY A 74 -1.99 1.75 -4.68
CA GLY A 74 -2.00 1.05 -3.41
C GLY A 74 -0.69 1.17 -2.69
N LEU A 75 -0.75 1.23 -1.37
CA LEU A 75 0.41 1.10 -0.50
C LEU A 75 0.37 -0.28 0.13
N CYS A 76 1.39 -1.05 -0.09
CA CYS A 76 1.50 -2.43 0.38
C CYS A 76 2.85 -2.68 1.06
N GLU A 77 2.93 -3.80 1.80
CA GLU A 77 4.17 -4.34 2.35
C GLU A 77 4.95 -3.33 3.21
N VAL A 78 4.23 -2.54 4.01
CA VAL A 78 4.86 -1.58 4.92
C VAL A 78 5.47 -2.33 6.09
N VAL A 79 6.78 -2.47 6.09
CA VAL A 79 7.51 -3.24 7.09
C VAL A 79 8.70 -2.47 7.65
N VAL A 80 8.94 -2.65 8.95
CA VAL A 80 10.14 -2.17 9.65
C VAL A 80 10.69 -3.33 10.46
N ALA A 81 12.00 -3.57 10.33
CA ALA A 81 12.70 -4.58 11.11
C ALA A 81 12.39 -4.43 12.60
N PRO A 82 12.07 -5.52 13.33
CA PRO A 82 11.59 -5.45 14.71
C PRO A 82 12.47 -4.58 15.64
N GLU A 83 13.78 -4.70 15.54
CA GLU A 83 14.75 -3.97 16.35
C GLU A 83 14.88 -2.48 16.01
N TYR A 84 14.27 -2.04 14.90
CA TYR A 84 14.24 -0.64 14.46
C TYR A 84 12.87 0.02 14.64
N ARG A 85 11.89 -0.69 15.19
CA ARG A 85 10.55 -0.13 15.47
C ARG A 85 10.60 0.96 16.54
N GLY A 86 9.55 1.75 16.64
CA GLY A 86 9.46 2.87 17.60
C GLY A 86 10.26 4.12 17.21
N ARG A 87 10.99 4.11 16.09
CA ARG A 87 11.85 5.21 15.63
C ARG A 87 11.20 6.12 14.57
N GLY A 88 9.90 5.97 14.33
CA GLY A 88 9.17 6.76 13.32
C GLY A 88 9.43 6.36 11.87
N LEU A 89 10.14 5.25 11.62
CA LEU A 89 10.57 4.85 10.28
C LEU A 89 9.40 4.49 9.36
N ALA A 90 8.38 3.79 9.90
CA ALA A 90 7.17 3.47 9.14
C ALA A 90 6.45 4.75 8.69
N LEU A 91 6.29 5.74 9.59
CA LEU A 91 5.67 7.02 9.25
C LEU A 91 6.43 7.74 8.13
N ALA A 92 7.77 7.75 8.19
CA ALA A 92 8.60 8.35 7.15
C ALA A 92 8.44 7.64 5.78
N LEU A 93 8.39 6.30 5.76
CA LEU A 93 8.15 5.52 4.54
C LEU A 93 6.76 5.78 3.96
N ILE A 94 5.72 5.76 4.79
CA ILE A 94 4.33 5.99 4.37
C ILE A 94 4.18 7.39 3.77
N ALA A 95 4.79 8.41 4.40
CA ALA A 95 4.79 9.77 3.87
C ALA A 95 5.50 9.86 2.52
N ALA A 96 6.70 9.26 2.39
CA ALA A 96 7.46 9.24 1.15
C ALA A 96 6.73 8.47 0.03
N ALA A 97 6.05 7.36 0.37
CA ALA A 97 5.24 6.61 -0.58
C ALA A 97 4.07 7.46 -1.09
N ARG A 98 3.36 8.15 -0.19
CA ARG A 98 2.24 9.04 -0.55
C ARG A 98 2.67 10.16 -1.51
N GLU A 99 3.81 10.81 -1.24
CA GLU A 99 4.39 11.83 -2.13
C GLU A 99 4.78 11.23 -3.49
N THR A 100 5.31 10.01 -3.50
CA THR A 100 5.66 9.30 -4.74
C THR A 100 4.44 9.01 -5.58
N MET A 101 3.36 8.48 -4.99
CA MET A 101 2.10 8.23 -5.68
C MET A 101 1.53 9.50 -6.30
N GLN A 102 1.56 10.62 -5.57
CA GLN A 102 1.11 11.91 -6.07
C GLN A 102 1.95 12.39 -7.26
N ARG A 103 3.27 12.31 -7.19
CA ARG A 103 4.18 12.66 -8.29
C ARG A 103 4.02 11.78 -9.51
N GLU A 104 3.71 10.51 -9.30
CA GLU A 104 3.44 9.53 -10.35
C GLU A 104 2.06 9.72 -11.01
N GLY A 105 1.29 10.72 -10.59
CA GLY A 105 0.01 11.09 -11.18
C GLY A 105 -1.15 10.18 -10.75
N ALA A 106 -1.15 9.70 -9.50
CA ALA A 106 -2.32 9.05 -8.94
C ALA A 106 -3.52 9.99 -8.91
N ASP A 107 -4.70 9.52 -9.30
CA ASP A 107 -5.94 10.20 -9.00
C ASP A 107 -6.29 10.05 -7.52
N LEU A 108 -6.09 8.85 -7.00
CA LEU A 108 -6.32 8.49 -5.61
C LEU A 108 -5.37 7.38 -5.17
N CYS A 109 -5.20 7.28 -3.86
CA CYS A 109 -4.51 6.16 -3.24
C CYS A 109 -5.41 5.50 -2.22
N VAL A 110 -5.36 4.18 -2.15
CA VAL A 110 -6.15 3.37 -1.22
C VAL A 110 -5.24 2.33 -0.55
N LEU A 111 -5.53 2.02 0.68
CA LEU A 111 -4.96 0.88 1.41
C LEU A 111 -5.98 0.31 2.38
N THR A 112 -5.76 -0.91 2.81
CA THR A 112 -6.45 -1.53 3.93
C THR A 112 -5.46 -1.87 5.04
N CYS A 113 -5.88 -1.78 6.29
CA CYS A 113 -5.03 -2.14 7.42
C CYS A 113 -5.84 -2.57 8.63
N GLU A 114 -5.17 -3.23 9.57
CA GLU A 114 -5.71 -3.51 10.89
C GLU A 114 -6.11 -2.20 11.61
N PRO A 115 -7.20 -2.20 12.40
CA PRO A 115 -7.70 -1.00 13.10
C PRO A 115 -6.64 -0.27 13.94
N GLU A 116 -5.73 -1.01 14.56
CA GLU A 116 -4.66 -0.47 15.40
C GLU A 116 -3.65 0.38 14.61
N LEU A 117 -3.56 0.15 13.29
CA LEU A 117 -2.65 0.88 12.40
C LEU A 117 -3.27 2.14 11.80
N CYS A 118 -4.60 2.33 11.88
CA CYS A 118 -5.27 3.50 11.30
C CYS A 118 -4.63 4.82 11.76
N GLY A 119 -4.28 4.93 13.05
CA GLY A 119 -3.62 6.11 13.60
C GLY A 119 -2.23 6.41 13.01
N LEU A 120 -1.51 5.39 12.55
CA LEU A 120 -0.23 5.57 11.86
C LEU A 120 -0.43 6.21 10.49
N TYR A 121 -1.36 5.67 9.70
CA TYR A 121 -1.63 6.15 8.34
C TYR A 121 -2.31 7.53 8.33
N THR A 122 -3.22 7.81 9.28
CA THR A 122 -3.86 9.14 9.38
C THR A 122 -2.84 10.23 9.70
N ARG A 123 -1.82 9.95 10.53
CA ARG A 123 -0.71 10.89 10.76
C ARG A 123 0.13 11.15 9.51
N ALA A 124 0.16 10.20 8.58
CA ALA A 124 0.82 10.36 7.28
C ALA A 124 -0.08 11.03 6.21
N GLY A 125 -1.25 11.53 6.59
CA GLY A 125 -2.16 12.28 5.72
C GLY A 125 -3.17 11.44 4.95
N TRP A 126 -3.40 10.20 5.37
CA TRP A 126 -4.48 9.35 4.86
C TRP A 126 -5.77 9.62 5.63
N ARG A 127 -6.91 9.45 4.98
CA ARG A 127 -8.22 9.59 5.61
C ARG A 127 -8.88 8.22 5.77
N GLN A 128 -9.25 7.86 7.00
CA GLN A 128 -10.05 6.67 7.26
C GLN A 128 -11.48 6.84 6.74
N MET A 129 -12.00 5.78 6.14
CA MET A 129 -13.31 5.75 5.50
C MET A 129 -14.20 4.71 6.19
N ASP A 130 -15.14 5.16 7.03
CA ASP A 130 -15.93 4.26 7.89
C ASP A 130 -16.95 3.40 7.14
N ARG A 131 -17.35 3.78 5.93
CA ARG A 131 -18.40 3.11 5.15
C ARG A 131 -17.96 2.81 3.72
N LEU A 132 -16.66 2.76 3.48
CA LEU A 132 -16.06 2.39 2.21
C LEU A 132 -15.23 1.15 2.44
N SER A 133 -15.51 0.09 1.69
CA SER A 133 -14.72 -1.14 1.69
C SER A 133 -13.91 -1.30 0.39
N VAL A 134 -12.98 -2.23 0.41
CA VAL A 134 -12.21 -2.64 -0.77
C VAL A 134 -12.46 -4.11 -1.03
N CYS A 135 -12.74 -4.43 -2.30
CA CYS A 135 -12.79 -5.78 -2.80
C CYS A 135 -11.59 -6.03 -3.73
N GLY A 136 -10.85 -7.09 -3.47
CA GLY A 136 -9.65 -7.50 -4.21
C GLY A 136 -9.97 -8.33 -5.45
N GLY A 137 -10.76 -7.79 -6.37
CA GLY A 137 -11.09 -8.45 -7.61
C GLY A 137 -12.57 -8.79 -7.79
N THR A 138 -12.89 -9.47 -8.88
CA THR A 138 -14.25 -9.88 -9.23
C THR A 138 -14.44 -11.40 -9.19
N ALA A 139 -13.41 -12.16 -8.83
CA ALA A 139 -13.48 -13.61 -8.71
C ALA A 139 -14.37 -14.02 -7.53
N PRO A 140 -14.97 -15.23 -7.55
CA PRO A 140 -15.83 -15.72 -6.46
C PRO A 140 -15.13 -15.81 -5.09
N GLY A 141 -13.81 -15.85 -5.05
CA GLY A 141 -13.00 -15.90 -3.82
C GLY A 141 -12.33 -14.56 -3.46
N ALA A 142 -12.74 -13.46 -4.09
CA ALA A 142 -12.15 -12.15 -3.82
C ALA A 142 -12.26 -11.77 -2.34
N LEU A 143 -11.19 -11.19 -1.79
CA LEU A 143 -11.17 -10.71 -0.41
C LEU A 143 -11.94 -9.39 -0.30
N HIS A 144 -12.68 -9.24 0.78
CA HIS A 144 -13.39 -8.01 1.13
C HIS A 144 -12.84 -7.47 2.45
N SER A 145 -12.41 -6.22 2.47
CA SER A 145 -11.77 -5.61 3.64
C SER A 145 -12.67 -5.58 4.89
N ASP A 146 -13.97 -5.36 4.71
CA ASP A 146 -14.95 -5.36 5.80
C ASP A 146 -15.16 -6.76 6.40
N SER A 147 -15.20 -7.81 5.57
CA SER A 147 -15.30 -9.19 6.03
C SER A 147 -14.08 -9.64 6.84
N LEU A 148 -12.93 -9.01 6.60
CA LEU A 148 -11.69 -9.25 7.32
C LEU A 148 -11.50 -8.32 8.53
N GLY A 149 -12.45 -7.40 8.78
CA GLY A 149 -12.35 -6.42 9.86
C GLY A 149 -11.30 -5.34 9.63
N LEU A 150 -10.88 -5.14 8.38
CA LEU A 150 -9.86 -4.14 8.03
C LEU A 150 -10.49 -2.76 7.82
N CYS A 151 -9.75 -1.73 8.21
CA CYS A 151 -10.08 -0.36 7.89
C CYS A 151 -9.65 -0.02 6.46
N THR A 152 -10.46 0.75 5.75
CA THR A 152 -10.08 1.36 4.47
C THR A 152 -9.60 2.78 4.70
N LEU A 153 -8.45 3.14 4.10
CA LEU A 153 -7.94 4.51 4.11
C LEU A 153 -7.74 5.00 2.68
N LEU A 154 -8.04 6.27 2.47
CA LEU A 154 -8.06 6.91 1.15
C LEU A 154 -7.31 8.24 1.17
N SER A 155 -6.64 8.57 0.06
CA SER A 155 -6.16 9.92 -0.26
C SER A 155 -6.57 10.27 -1.68
N LEU A 156 -7.11 11.47 -1.88
CA LEU A 156 -7.50 11.99 -3.19
C LEU A 156 -6.50 13.06 -3.63
N PHE A 157 -6.00 12.98 -4.85
CA PHE A 157 -4.96 13.88 -5.36
C PHE A 157 -5.40 14.69 -6.56
N SER A 158 -6.03 14.06 -7.57
CA SER A 158 -6.41 14.81 -8.76
C SER A 158 -7.65 15.68 -8.53
N PRO A 159 -7.78 16.80 -9.27
CA PRO A 159 -9.00 17.63 -9.24
C PRO A 159 -10.26 16.80 -9.51
N LYS A 160 -10.16 15.81 -10.41
CA LYS A 160 -11.24 14.87 -10.71
C LYS A 160 -11.66 14.07 -9.47
N ALA A 161 -10.72 13.43 -8.78
CA ALA A 161 -11.02 12.64 -7.59
C ALA A 161 -11.57 13.51 -6.45
N VAL A 162 -11.01 14.71 -6.27
CA VAL A 162 -11.48 15.68 -5.25
C VAL A 162 -12.90 16.18 -5.57
N SER A 163 -13.24 16.47 -6.83
CA SER A 163 -14.60 16.90 -7.21
C SER A 163 -15.67 15.82 -6.98
N HIS A 164 -15.26 14.54 -6.98
CA HIS A 164 -16.12 13.39 -6.72
C HIS A 164 -15.95 12.80 -5.32
N GLN A 165 -15.37 13.56 -4.37
CA GLN A 165 -15.08 13.03 -3.03
C GLN A 165 -16.31 12.47 -2.28
N SER A 166 -17.50 12.98 -2.55
CA SER A 166 -18.76 12.47 -1.98
C SER A 166 -19.07 11.03 -2.41
N ASP A 167 -18.62 10.62 -3.58
CA ASP A 167 -18.84 9.29 -4.10
C ASP A 167 -18.12 8.22 -3.26
N PHE A 168 -17.00 8.60 -2.66
CA PHE A 168 -16.20 7.74 -1.81
C PHE A 168 -16.69 7.70 -0.34
N ALA A 169 -17.77 8.40 -0.01
CA ALA A 169 -18.28 8.40 1.38
C ALA A 169 -18.82 7.04 1.83
N CYS A 170 -19.28 6.20 0.90
CA CYS A 170 -19.72 4.84 1.17
C CYS A 170 -19.73 3.99 -0.10
N GLY A 171 -19.65 2.68 0.07
CA GLY A 171 -19.72 1.68 -1.00
C GLY A 171 -18.51 0.76 -0.99
N GLU A 172 -18.24 0.13 -2.12
CA GLU A 172 -17.14 -0.81 -2.28
C GLU A 172 -16.30 -0.44 -3.50
N LEU A 173 -15.00 -0.35 -3.31
CA LEU A 173 -14.02 -0.19 -4.39
C LEU A 173 -13.56 -1.57 -4.84
N VAL A 174 -13.93 -1.96 -6.05
CA VAL A 174 -13.45 -3.22 -6.62
C VAL A 174 -12.16 -2.93 -7.39
N LEU A 175 -11.05 -3.37 -6.84
CA LEU A 175 -9.73 -3.24 -7.46
C LEU A 175 -9.45 -4.48 -8.31
N PRO A 176 -8.86 -4.33 -9.51
CA PRO A 176 -8.53 -5.46 -10.38
C PRO A 176 -7.25 -6.16 -9.89
N LEU A 177 -7.34 -6.79 -8.72
CA LEU A 177 -6.26 -7.53 -8.08
C LEU A 177 -6.40 -9.02 -8.34
N GLU A 178 -5.34 -9.78 -8.09
CA GLU A 178 -5.37 -11.23 -8.15
C GLU A 178 -6.17 -11.80 -6.95
N GLU A 179 -6.63 -13.05 -7.10
CA GLU A 179 -7.37 -13.71 -6.03
C GLU A 179 -6.50 -13.83 -4.76
N GLY A 180 -7.09 -13.46 -3.62
CA GLY A 180 -6.39 -13.46 -2.34
C GLY A 180 -5.59 -12.18 -2.03
N GLU A 181 -5.64 -11.17 -2.89
CA GLU A 181 -4.96 -9.90 -2.68
C GLU A 181 -5.89 -8.78 -2.21
N LEU A 182 -5.37 -7.95 -1.30
CA LEU A 182 -5.85 -6.60 -0.95
C LEU A 182 -4.63 -5.67 -0.86
N TRP A 183 -4.88 -4.36 -1.04
CA TRP A 183 -3.88 -3.31 -0.78
C TRP A 183 -3.99 -2.80 0.65
#